data_dccc175dc34f0330131057900c037361
#
_entry.id   dccc175dc34f0330131057900c037361
#
_cell.length_a   1.000
_cell.length_b   1.000
_cell.length_c   1.000
_cell.angle_alpha   90.00
_cell.angle_beta   90.00
_cell.angle_gamma   90.00
#
_symmetry.space_group_name_H-M   'P 1'
#
loop_
_entity.id
_entity.type
_entity.pdbx_description
1 polymer ?
#
loop_
_entity_poly.entity_id
_entity_poly.type
_entity_poly.pdbx_seq_one_letter_code
_entity_poly.pdbx_strand_id
1 'polypeptide(L)'
;GESLYRWYSSQRFCGRCGARMGKSKVERAMVCPACGNTVYPKICPAVIVAVHDGERLLLTRYKDRPIKHYALVAGFNEIGESIEETVHREVLEETGVRVKNLKFYKSQPWVFTDTLLFGFYAELDGDDHLTVQEDELSEAVWVDRHDVPEDTTGFSLTAEMIEQFRLGRVK
;
A
#
# COMPACT_ATOMS: atom_id res chain seq x y z
N GLY A 1 1.70 20.52 2.04
CA GLY A 1 2.25 21.20 3.15
C GLY A 1 2.95 20.35 4.16
N GLU A 2 2.23 19.55 4.94
CA GLU A 2 2.77 18.89 6.15
C GLU A 2 3.86 17.85 5.85
N SER A 3 3.66 16.97 4.87
CA SER A 3 4.66 15.95 4.49
C SER A 3 6.00 16.57 4.09
N LEU A 4 5.98 17.65 3.32
CA LEU A 4 7.21 18.37 2.98
C LEU A 4 7.86 19.03 4.18
N TYR A 5 7.09 19.59 5.10
CA TYR A 5 7.61 20.15 6.33
C TYR A 5 8.30 19.09 7.17
N ARG A 6 7.66 17.94 7.38
CA ARG A 6 8.25 16.78 8.10
C ARG A 6 9.54 16.33 7.43
N TRP A 7 9.52 16.16 6.10
CA TRP A 7 10.72 15.76 5.38
C TRP A 7 11.86 16.78 5.52
N TYR A 8 11.64 18.07 5.30
CA TYR A 8 12.67 19.08 5.51
C TYR A 8 13.20 19.11 6.95
N SER A 9 12.33 18.90 7.92
CA SER A 9 12.70 18.89 9.34
C SER A 9 13.53 17.67 9.73
N SER A 10 13.32 16.54 9.05
CA SER A 10 14.07 15.29 9.28
C SER A 10 15.44 15.27 8.57
N GLN A 11 15.60 16.01 7.46
CA GLN A 11 16.83 16.02 6.65
C GLN A 11 17.82 17.11 7.11
N ARG A 12 18.13 17.15 8.41
CA ARG A 12 18.98 18.19 8.99
C ARG A 12 20.47 17.94 8.83
N PHE A 13 20.89 16.69 8.79
CA PHE A 13 22.27 16.24 8.69
C PHE A 13 22.45 15.26 7.55
N CYS A 14 23.61 15.33 6.91
CA CYS A 14 23.98 14.46 5.81
C CYS A 14 24.22 13.03 6.30
N GLY A 15 23.49 12.05 5.79
CA GLY A 15 23.68 10.62 6.09
C GLY A 15 25.02 10.06 5.63
N ARG A 16 25.76 10.78 4.76
CA ARG A 16 27.07 10.36 4.24
C ARG A 16 28.23 10.87 5.10
N CYS A 17 28.19 12.11 5.55
CA CYS A 17 29.36 12.74 6.23
C CYS A 17 29.03 13.49 7.53
N GLY A 18 27.78 13.49 7.96
CA GLY A 18 27.33 14.12 9.21
C GLY A 18 27.21 15.65 9.16
N ALA A 19 27.65 16.32 8.10
CA ALA A 19 27.58 17.78 7.99
C ALA A 19 26.12 18.28 7.87
N ARG A 20 25.87 19.50 8.31
CA ARG A 20 24.53 20.10 8.23
C ARG A 20 24.12 20.32 6.76
N MET A 21 22.91 19.89 6.41
CA MET A 21 22.33 20.03 5.07
C MET A 21 21.74 21.43 4.86
N GLY A 22 21.79 21.90 3.61
CA GLY A 22 21.13 23.11 3.15
C GLY A 22 20.05 22.81 2.11
N LYS A 23 19.05 23.71 1.99
CA LYS A 23 18.05 23.60 0.91
C LYS A 23 18.69 23.95 -0.43
N SER A 24 18.38 23.16 -1.45
CA SER A 24 18.72 23.52 -2.85
C SER A 24 18.02 24.83 -3.24
N LYS A 25 18.68 25.62 -4.08
CA LYS A 25 18.14 26.88 -4.63
C LYS A 25 17.40 26.68 -5.95
N VAL A 26 17.58 25.51 -6.57
CA VAL A 26 17.09 25.24 -7.93
C VAL A 26 16.02 24.14 -7.98
N GLU A 27 15.98 23.27 -6.97
CA GLU A 27 15.04 22.14 -6.95
C GLU A 27 14.59 21.81 -5.53
N ARG A 28 13.59 20.94 -5.42
CA ARG A 28 13.08 20.47 -4.13
C ARG A 28 13.97 19.35 -3.58
N ALA A 29 15.13 19.76 -3.05
CA ALA A 29 16.15 18.85 -2.51
C ALA A 29 16.87 19.48 -1.33
N MET A 30 17.54 18.63 -0.52
CA MET A 30 18.55 19.05 0.45
C MET A 30 19.92 18.68 -0.08
N VAL A 31 20.88 19.60 0.02
CA VAL A 31 22.24 19.43 -0.48
C VAL A 31 23.24 19.59 0.66
N CYS A 32 24.20 18.70 0.71
CA CYS A 32 25.30 18.77 1.67
C CYS A 32 26.40 19.72 1.14
N PRO A 33 26.72 20.83 1.81
CA PRO A 33 27.76 21.74 1.36
C PRO A 33 29.18 21.15 1.48
N ALA A 34 29.36 20.11 2.33
CA ALA A 34 30.67 19.52 2.56
C ALA A 34 31.02 18.40 1.56
N CYS A 35 30.07 17.57 1.12
CA CYS A 35 30.35 16.42 0.27
C CYS A 35 29.46 16.33 -1.00
N GLY A 36 28.60 17.32 -1.24
CA GLY A 36 27.74 17.36 -2.43
C GLY A 36 26.57 16.36 -2.43
N ASN A 37 26.40 15.54 -1.38
CA ASN A 37 25.29 14.59 -1.32
C ASN A 37 23.96 15.31 -1.42
N THR A 38 23.11 14.88 -2.34
CA THR A 38 21.78 15.44 -2.57
C THR A 38 20.71 14.43 -2.17
N VAL A 39 19.71 14.90 -1.44
CA VAL A 39 18.58 14.08 -0.96
C VAL A 39 17.29 14.71 -1.43
N TYR A 40 16.42 13.90 -2.02
CA TYR A 40 15.10 14.29 -2.50
C TYR A 40 14.00 13.88 -1.51
N PRO A 41 12.78 14.46 -1.60
CA PRO A 41 11.65 14.04 -0.78
C PRO A 41 11.38 12.56 -0.95
N LYS A 42 11.21 11.88 0.18
CA LYS A 42 10.88 10.47 0.21
C LYS A 42 9.44 10.25 -0.22
N ILE A 43 9.21 9.29 -1.11
CA ILE A 43 7.91 8.70 -1.45
C ILE A 43 8.10 7.20 -1.37
N CYS A 44 7.26 6.52 -0.58
CA CYS A 44 7.28 5.07 -0.45
C CYS A 44 6.13 4.49 -1.27
N PRO A 45 6.41 3.81 -2.40
CA PRO A 45 5.37 3.08 -3.13
C PRO A 45 4.84 1.93 -2.28
N ALA A 46 3.52 1.69 -2.36
CA ALA A 46 2.89 0.54 -1.75
C ALA A 46 1.67 0.12 -2.58
N VAL A 47 1.32 -1.15 -2.50
CA VAL A 47 0.14 -1.70 -3.18
C VAL A 47 -1.03 -1.86 -2.22
N ILE A 48 -2.23 -1.80 -2.77
CA ILE A 48 -3.48 -2.27 -2.15
C ILE A 48 -4.13 -3.20 -3.16
N VAL A 49 -4.40 -4.44 -2.76
CA VAL A 49 -4.86 -5.49 -3.67
C VAL A 49 -6.20 -6.04 -3.25
N ALA A 50 -7.22 -5.81 -4.07
CA ALA A 50 -8.52 -6.46 -3.96
C ALA A 50 -8.49 -7.78 -4.75
N VAL A 51 -8.18 -8.86 -4.06
CA VAL A 51 -8.18 -10.20 -4.65
C VAL A 51 -9.60 -10.72 -4.67
N HIS A 52 -10.07 -11.18 -5.84
CA HIS A 52 -11.40 -11.72 -5.99
C HIS A 52 -11.42 -13.06 -6.73
N ASP A 53 -12.45 -13.85 -6.43
CA ASP A 53 -12.77 -15.10 -7.12
C ASP A 53 -14.27 -15.08 -7.46
N GLY A 54 -14.58 -14.67 -8.69
CA GLY A 54 -15.95 -14.42 -9.10
C GLY A 54 -16.66 -13.40 -8.23
N GLU A 55 -17.65 -13.85 -7.45
CA GLU A 55 -18.43 -12.99 -6.54
C GLU A 55 -17.85 -12.89 -5.12
N ARG A 56 -16.69 -13.52 -4.84
CA ARG A 56 -16.04 -13.48 -3.53
C ARG A 56 -14.87 -12.50 -3.53
N LEU A 57 -14.74 -11.74 -2.46
CA LEU A 57 -13.62 -10.83 -2.18
C LEU A 57 -12.81 -11.36 -1.01
N LEU A 58 -11.48 -11.37 -1.13
CA LEU A 58 -10.58 -11.65 -0.02
C LEU A 58 -10.49 -10.42 0.88
N LEU A 59 -10.90 -10.57 2.11
CA LEU A 59 -10.81 -9.54 3.14
C LEU A 59 -9.87 -9.99 4.26
N THR A 60 -9.06 -9.07 4.77
CA THR A 60 -8.08 -9.31 5.82
C THR A 60 -8.37 -8.48 7.06
N ARG A 61 -7.84 -8.90 8.22
CA ARG A 61 -7.81 -8.11 9.46
C ARG A 61 -6.40 -8.11 10.03
N TYR A 62 -5.87 -6.94 10.33
CA TYR A 62 -4.57 -6.79 10.96
C TYR A 62 -4.67 -6.93 12.49
N LYS A 63 -3.66 -7.60 13.08
CA LYS A 63 -3.63 -7.96 14.51
C LYS A 63 -3.67 -6.75 15.45
N ASP A 64 -2.92 -5.71 15.11
CA ASP A 64 -2.64 -4.58 16.01
C ASP A 64 -3.52 -3.34 15.75
N ARG A 65 -4.55 -3.47 14.92
CA ARG A 65 -5.45 -2.34 14.69
C ARG A 65 -6.61 -2.35 15.69
N PRO A 66 -6.83 -1.26 16.44
CA PRO A 66 -7.90 -1.17 17.45
C PRO A 66 -9.29 -1.19 16.82
N ILE A 67 -9.39 -0.95 15.53
CA ILE A 67 -10.65 -0.93 14.79
C ILE A 67 -10.74 -2.22 13.97
N LYS A 68 -11.74 -3.03 14.25
CA LYS A 68 -12.04 -4.31 13.57
C LYS A 68 -12.66 -4.09 12.16
N HIS A 69 -12.08 -3.19 11.37
CA HIS A 69 -12.49 -3.05 9.98
C HIS A 69 -11.76 -4.07 9.12
N TYR A 70 -12.46 -4.59 8.14
CA TYR A 70 -11.85 -5.35 7.07
C TYR A 70 -10.91 -4.46 6.25
N ALA A 71 -9.84 -5.05 5.79
CA ALA A 71 -8.85 -4.43 4.93
C ALA A 71 -8.65 -5.30 3.68
N LEU A 72 -7.91 -4.77 2.74
CA LEU A 72 -7.36 -5.50 1.60
C LEU A 72 -5.89 -5.80 1.89
N VAL A 73 -5.31 -6.77 1.18
CA VAL A 73 -3.87 -7.03 1.20
C VAL A 73 -3.13 -5.73 0.83
N ALA A 74 -2.11 -5.37 1.59
CA ALA A 74 -1.37 -4.14 1.35
C ALA A 74 0.06 -4.22 1.86
N GLY A 75 1.02 -3.87 1.02
CA GLY A 75 2.41 -3.86 1.42
C GLY A 75 3.27 -2.91 0.62
N PHE A 76 4.51 -2.70 1.09
CA PHE A 76 5.45 -1.79 0.47
C PHE A 76 6.21 -2.45 -0.68
N ASN A 77 6.45 -1.66 -1.73
CA ASN A 77 7.34 -2.06 -2.80
C ASN A 77 8.79 -2.12 -2.29
N GLU A 78 9.49 -3.19 -2.61
CA GLU A 78 10.89 -3.38 -2.27
C GLU A 78 11.83 -2.92 -3.40
N ILE A 79 13.11 -2.67 -3.04
CA ILE A 79 14.12 -2.24 -4.00
C ILE A 79 14.35 -3.35 -5.04
N GLY A 80 14.10 -3.00 -6.29
CA GLY A 80 14.29 -3.91 -7.42
C GLY A 80 13.02 -4.59 -7.92
N GLU A 81 11.89 -4.41 -7.23
CA GLU A 81 10.60 -4.90 -7.67
C GLU A 81 9.88 -3.89 -8.57
N SER A 82 9.15 -4.38 -9.56
CA SER A 82 8.03 -3.65 -10.16
C SER A 82 6.82 -3.65 -9.23
N ILE A 83 5.88 -2.75 -9.47
CA ILE A 83 4.63 -2.70 -8.67
C ILE A 83 3.82 -3.99 -8.82
N GLU A 84 3.81 -4.59 -10.00
CA GLU A 84 3.15 -5.87 -10.27
C GLU A 84 3.80 -7.04 -9.51
N GLU A 85 5.13 -7.07 -9.42
CA GLU A 85 5.85 -8.07 -8.61
C GLU A 85 5.52 -7.91 -7.13
N THR A 86 5.44 -6.68 -6.63
CA THR A 86 4.98 -6.41 -5.26
C THR A 86 3.57 -6.96 -5.00
N VAL A 87 2.63 -6.78 -5.96
CA VAL A 87 1.28 -7.37 -5.83
C VAL A 87 1.35 -8.88 -5.65
N HIS A 88 2.12 -9.56 -6.49
CA HIS A 88 2.24 -11.03 -6.41
C HIS A 88 2.90 -11.49 -5.11
N ARG A 89 3.96 -10.81 -4.67
CA ARG A 89 4.67 -11.16 -3.43
C ARG A 89 3.79 -10.94 -2.20
N GLU A 90 3.21 -9.76 -2.03
CA GLU A 90 2.41 -9.42 -0.85
C GLU A 90 1.17 -10.32 -0.70
N VAL A 91 0.47 -10.61 -1.81
CA VAL A 91 -0.67 -11.53 -1.76
C VAL A 91 -0.23 -12.92 -1.34
N LEU A 92 0.87 -13.43 -1.91
CA LEU A 92 1.37 -14.76 -1.57
C LEU A 92 1.87 -14.82 -0.11
N GLU A 93 2.60 -13.81 0.36
CA GLU A 93 3.16 -13.77 1.71
C GLU A 93 2.08 -13.66 2.78
N GLU A 94 1.14 -12.73 2.62
CA GLU A 94 0.10 -12.49 3.63
C GLU A 94 -0.98 -13.57 3.66
N THR A 95 -1.32 -14.18 2.51
CA THR A 95 -2.52 -15.03 2.39
C THR A 95 -2.29 -16.43 1.82
N GLY A 96 -1.10 -16.70 1.30
CA GLY A 96 -0.75 -18.00 0.71
C GLY A 96 -1.32 -18.26 -0.68
N VAL A 97 -2.18 -17.39 -1.22
CA VAL A 97 -2.77 -17.60 -2.55
C VAL A 97 -1.97 -16.90 -3.65
N ARG A 98 -2.18 -17.33 -4.89
CA ARG A 98 -1.61 -16.72 -6.09
C ARG A 98 -2.68 -15.92 -6.84
N VAL A 99 -2.25 -14.92 -7.60
CA VAL A 99 -3.14 -14.06 -8.37
C VAL A 99 -2.68 -13.94 -9.82
N LYS A 100 -3.66 -13.62 -10.68
CA LYS A 100 -3.47 -13.33 -12.11
C LYS A 100 -4.35 -12.15 -12.54
N ASN A 101 -4.27 -11.77 -13.80
CA ASN A 101 -5.11 -10.74 -14.43
C ASN A 101 -5.15 -9.44 -13.62
N LEU A 102 -3.96 -8.98 -13.19
CA LEU A 102 -3.83 -7.74 -12.43
C LEU A 102 -4.38 -6.56 -13.23
N LYS A 103 -5.29 -5.81 -12.61
CA LYS A 103 -5.91 -4.64 -13.20
C LYS A 103 -5.68 -3.43 -12.32
N PHE A 104 -4.82 -2.52 -12.76
CA PHE A 104 -4.62 -1.25 -12.08
C PHE A 104 -5.94 -0.47 -12.02
N TYR A 105 -6.31 -0.01 -10.84
CA TYR A 105 -7.51 0.75 -10.60
C TYR A 105 -7.21 2.24 -10.50
N LYS A 106 -6.41 2.63 -9.50
CA LYS A 106 -6.16 4.04 -9.16
C LYS A 106 -4.96 4.17 -8.23
N SER A 107 -4.32 5.32 -8.20
CA SER A 107 -3.34 5.65 -7.17
C SER A 107 -3.88 6.71 -6.22
N GLN A 108 -3.41 6.67 -4.96
CA GLN A 108 -3.74 7.65 -3.93
C GLN A 108 -2.51 8.04 -3.12
N PRO A 109 -2.16 9.34 -3.02
CA PRO A 109 -1.17 9.80 -2.05
C PRO A 109 -1.69 9.60 -0.63
N TRP A 110 -0.88 8.97 0.23
CA TRP A 110 -1.20 8.77 1.64
C TRP A 110 -0.22 9.55 2.50
N VAL A 111 -0.64 10.76 2.89
CA VAL A 111 0.24 11.76 3.50
C VAL A 111 0.74 11.43 4.91
N PHE A 112 0.11 10.47 5.58
CA PHE A 112 0.46 10.11 6.95
C PHE A 112 1.78 9.34 7.04
N THR A 113 2.14 8.58 6.01
CA THR A 113 3.31 7.71 5.97
C THR A 113 4.24 7.97 4.78
N ASP A 114 4.08 9.12 4.09
CA ASP A 114 4.81 9.47 2.88
C ASP A 114 4.65 8.42 1.75
N THR A 115 3.50 7.75 1.69
CA THR A 115 3.23 6.65 0.79
C THR A 115 2.48 7.12 -0.46
N LEU A 116 2.78 6.50 -1.59
CA LEU A 116 1.95 6.51 -2.79
C LEU A 116 1.36 5.12 -2.97
N LEU A 117 0.05 5.01 -2.76
CA LEU A 117 -0.71 3.76 -2.87
C LEU A 117 -1.09 3.49 -4.31
N PHE A 118 -0.92 2.25 -4.75
CA PHE A 118 -1.36 1.73 -6.05
C PHE A 118 -2.41 0.65 -5.82
N GLY A 119 -3.66 0.92 -6.19
CA GLY A 119 -4.77 -0.02 -6.06
C GLY A 119 -4.88 -0.95 -7.27
N PHE A 120 -4.94 -2.25 -7.01
CA PHE A 120 -5.14 -3.29 -8.01
C PHE A 120 -6.33 -4.19 -7.66
N TYR A 121 -7.11 -4.56 -8.66
CA TYR A 121 -7.94 -5.75 -8.62
C TYR A 121 -7.14 -6.90 -9.23
N ALA A 122 -7.22 -8.08 -8.62
CA ALA A 122 -6.54 -9.27 -9.09
C ALA A 122 -7.43 -10.49 -8.93
N GLU A 123 -7.43 -11.38 -9.90
CA GLU A 123 -8.18 -12.64 -9.84
C GLU A 123 -7.37 -13.71 -9.13
N LEU A 124 -8.03 -14.54 -8.34
CA LEU A 124 -7.42 -15.76 -7.78
C LEU A 124 -6.88 -16.65 -8.90
N ASP A 125 -5.67 -17.18 -8.70
CA ASP A 125 -5.04 -18.15 -9.60
C ASP A 125 -4.80 -19.50 -8.91
N GLY A 126 -5.72 -20.44 -9.11
CA GLY A 126 -5.63 -21.78 -8.57
C GLY A 126 -6.41 -22.01 -7.27
N ASP A 127 -5.76 -22.56 -6.26
CA ASP A 127 -6.38 -22.95 -4.97
C ASP A 127 -6.77 -21.73 -4.14
N ASP A 128 -7.94 -21.78 -3.50
CA ASP A 128 -8.48 -20.73 -2.64
C ASP A 128 -8.15 -20.93 -1.15
N HIS A 129 -7.33 -21.93 -0.82
CA HIS A 129 -6.92 -22.21 0.56
C HIS A 129 -6.03 -21.09 1.11
N LEU A 130 -6.49 -20.45 2.19
CA LEU A 130 -5.79 -19.35 2.83
C LEU A 130 -4.83 -19.85 3.91
N THR A 131 -3.60 -19.35 3.85
CA THR A 131 -2.59 -19.54 4.90
C THR A 131 -2.17 -18.17 5.39
N VAL A 132 -2.64 -17.78 6.57
CA VAL A 132 -2.42 -16.43 7.12
C VAL A 132 -1.03 -16.34 7.73
N GLN A 133 -0.31 -15.30 7.41
CA GLN A 133 0.92 -14.93 8.11
C GLN A 133 0.55 -14.37 9.50
N GLU A 134 0.70 -15.21 10.53
CA GLU A 134 0.23 -14.93 11.89
C GLU A 134 0.88 -13.71 12.56
N ASP A 135 2.03 -13.24 12.06
CA ASP A 135 2.72 -12.07 12.62
C ASP A 135 2.04 -10.74 12.23
N GLU A 136 1.35 -10.68 11.10
CA GLU A 136 0.74 -9.45 10.57
C GLU A 136 -0.78 -9.46 10.57
N LEU A 137 -1.37 -10.59 10.17
CA LEU A 137 -2.81 -10.73 10.07
C LEU A 137 -3.39 -11.54 11.23
N SER A 138 -4.57 -11.15 11.69
CA SER A 138 -5.38 -11.96 12.59
C SER A 138 -6.35 -12.88 11.86
N GLU A 139 -6.72 -12.53 10.63
CA GLU A 139 -7.73 -13.24 9.86
C GLU A 139 -7.61 -12.88 8.37
N ALA A 140 -7.83 -13.87 7.51
CA ALA A 140 -8.11 -13.69 6.09
C ALA A 140 -9.31 -14.57 5.72
N VAL A 141 -10.30 -13.99 5.03
CA VAL A 141 -11.55 -14.69 4.70
C VAL A 141 -12.05 -14.32 3.32
N TRP A 142 -12.66 -15.28 2.63
CA TRP A 142 -13.44 -15.03 1.42
C TRP A 142 -14.87 -14.63 1.82
N VAL A 143 -15.30 -13.46 1.36
CA VAL A 143 -16.64 -12.90 1.65
C VAL A 143 -17.39 -12.75 0.34
N ASP A 144 -18.62 -13.29 0.30
CA ASP A 144 -19.50 -13.08 -0.87
C ASP A 144 -19.82 -11.60 -1.03
N ARG A 145 -19.92 -11.13 -2.25
CA ARG A 145 -20.22 -9.74 -2.61
C ARG A 145 -21.40 -9.15 -1.83
N HIS A 146 -22.45 -9.96 -1.63
CA HIS A 146 -23.66 -9.52 -0.94
C HIS A 146 -23.48 -9.40 0.57
N ASP A 147 -22.47 -10.07 1.14
CA ASP A 147 -22.13 -10.04 2.56
C ASP A 147 -20.98 -9.08 2.89
N VAL A 148 -20.39 -8.44 1.87
CA VAL A 148 -19.36 -7.41 2.09
C VAL A 148 -19.97 -6.22 2.84
N PRO A 149 -19.44 -5.86 4.02
CA PRO A 149 -19.97 -4.73 4.79
C PRO A 149 -19.87 -3.41 4.03
N GLU A 150 -20.91 -2.59 4.13
CA GLU A 150 -20.88 -1.23 3.59
C GLU A 150 -19.87 -0.39 4.37
N ASP A 151 -18.91 0.22 3.65
CA ASP A 151 -17.98 1.18 4.25
C ASP A 151 -18.50 2.60 4.04
N THR A 152 -18.94 3.22 5.12
CA THR A 152 -19.45 4.60 5.13
C THR A 152 -18.35 5.65 5.29
N THR A 153 -17.10 5.26 5.50
CA THR A 153 -16.00 6.20 5.78
C THR A 153 -15.48 6.92 4.54
N GLY A 154 -15.50 6.27 3.38
CA GLY A 154 -15.24 6.86 2.04
C GLY A 154 -13.88 7.54 1.83
N PHE A 155 -12.97 7.45 2.80
CA PHE A 155 -11.73 8.23 2.83
C PHE A 155 -10.54 7.56 2.15
N SER A 156 -10.48 6.24 2.18
CA SER A 156 -9.31 5.49 1.76
C SER A 156 -9.55 4.77 0.44
N LEU A 157 -8.47 4.58 -0.31
CA LEU A 157 -8.49 3.75 -1.52
C LEU A 157 -9.02 2.33 -1.23
N THR A 158 -8.67 1.77 -0.07
CA THR A 158 -9.18 0.46 0.40
C THR A 158 -10.71 0.46 0.48
N ALA A 159 -11.29 1.44 1.17
CA ALA A 159 -12.74 1.56 1.31
C ALA A 159 -13.43 1.72 -0.04
N GLU A 160 -12.90 2.59 -0.90
CA GLU A 160 -13.41 2.81 -2.25
C GLU A 160 -13.38 1.51 -3.07
N MET A 161 -12.29 0.76 -3.04
CA MET A 161 -12.14 -0.50 -3.79
C MET A 161 -13.09 -1.58 -3.31
N ILE A 162 -13.24 -1.75 -1.99
CA ILE A 162 -14.20 -2.69 -1.41
C ILE A 162 -15.63 -2.35 -1.87
N GLU A 163 -15.99 -1.07 -1.81
CA GLU A 163 -17.33 -0.61 -2.20
C GLU A 163 -17.60 -0.78 -3.71
N GLN A 164 -16.60 -0.52 -4.58
CA GLN A 164 -16.75 -0.77 -6.02
C GLN A 164 -16.98 -2.25 -6.33
N PHE A 165 -16.31 -3.16 -5.60
CA PHE A 165 -16.54 -4.59 -5.72
C PHE A 165 -17.96 -4.96 -5.24
N ARG A 166 -18.35 -4.50 -4.05
CA ARG A 166 -19.69 -4.73 -3.48
C ARG A 166 -20.81 -4.30 -4.43
N LEU A 167 -20.65 -3.19 -5.13
CA LEU A 167 -21.61 -2.66 -6.10
C LEU A 167 -21.58 -3.34 -7.47
N GLY A 168 -20.75 -4.38 -7.68
CA GLY A 168 -20.64 -5.09 -8.96
C GLY A 168 -20.03 -4.27 -10.09
N ARG A 169 -19.25 -3.23 -9.77
CA ARG A 169 -18.63 -2.33 -10.76
C ARG A 169 -17.25 -2.78 -11.20
N VAL A 170 -16.75 -3.85 -10.62
CA VAL A 170 -15.50 -4.51 -10.99
C VAL A 170 -15.82 -5.72 -11.83
N LYS A 171 -15.23 -5.80 -13.04
CA LYS A 171 -15.34 -6.92 -13.99
C LYS A 171 -13.97 -7.51 -14.21
#